data_fde8e65bbe735280d1fac39fff3f5fb4
#
_entry.id   fde8e65bbe735280d1fac39fff3f5fb4
#
_cell.length_a   1.000
_cell.length_b   1.000
_cell.length_c   1.000
_cell.angle_alpha   90.00
_cell.angle_beta   90.00
_cell.angle_gamma   90.00
#
_symmetry.space_group_name_H-M   'P 1'
#
loop_
_entity.id
_entity.type
_entity.pdbx_description
1 polymer ?
#
loop_
_entity_poly.entity_id
_entity_poly.type
_entity_poly.pdbx_seq_one_letter_code
_entity_poly.pdbx_strand_id
1 'polypeptide(L)'
;MTFTKFWLMAYRDLGRNRRRSLFSLIAVALGLSLLILLHGYLAGVIGESLDNDVRLRTGHVQVRAPSYPEEKVSLQWKDLVPEAEMVAADLAAHPGVIAAAPTLWATAILNTRDESVGLRLQGIWPDSALYAPIRDALVGGDY
;
A
#
# COMPACT_ATOMS: atom_id res chain seq x y z
N MET A 1 -47.88 20.61 16.13
CA MET A 1 -47.62 19.37 16.89
C MET A 1 -46.15 19.36 17.28
N THR A 2 -45.87 19.39 18.58
CA THR A 2 -44.51 19.61 19.11
C THR A 2 -43.71 18.32 19.00
N PHE A 3 -42.47 18.42 18.51
CA PHE A 3 -41.45 17.37 18.37
C PHE A 3 -41.38 16.44 19.60
N THR A 4 -41.59 16.99 20.77
CA THR A 4 -41.63 16.26 22.03
C THR A 4 -42.71 15.20 22.13
N LYS A 5 -43.90 15.41 21.50
CA LYS A 5 -45.00 14.44 21.51
C LYS A 5 -44.69 13.22 20.61
N PHE A 6 -43.97 13.41 19.52
CA PHE A 6 -43.51 12.30 18.67
C PHE A 6 -42.47 11.42 19.40
N TRP A 7 -41.55 12.01 20.12
CA TRP A 7 -40.57 11.27 20.93
C TRP A 7 -41.24 10.45 22.03
N LEU A 8 -42.24 11.03 22.71
CA LEU A 8 -42.95 10.33 23.78
C LEU A 8 -43.77 9.15 23.24
N MET A 9 -44.40 9.31 22.08
CA MET A 9 -45.14 8.23 21.40
C MET A 9 -44.18 7.12 20.95
N ALA A 10 -43.06 7.45 20.32
CA ALA A 10 -42.07 6.49 19.87
C ALA A 10 -41.49 5.68 21.05
N TYR A 11 -41.16 6.35 22.16
CA TYR A 11 -40.66 5.68 23.36
C TYR A 11 -41.73 4.72 23.97
N ARG A 12 -42.99 5.11 23.98
CA ARG A 12 -44.08 4.27 24.48
C ARG A 12 -44.34 3.07 23.59
N ASP A 13 -44.24 3.20 22.27
CA ASP A 13 -44.38 2.10 21.32
C ASP A 13 -43.21 1.10 21.40
N LEU A 14 -41.97 1.59 21.60
CA LEU A 14 -40.82 0.75 21.89
C LEU A 14 -41.04 -0.10 23.15
N GLY A 15 -41.58 0.48 24.21
CA GLY A 15 -41.91 -0.21 25.46
C GLY A 15 -43.02 -1.29 25.35
N ARG A 16 -43.94 -1.11 24.42
CA ARG A 16 -45.08 -2.06 24.22
C ARG A 16 -44.63 -3.34 23.53
N ASN A 17 -43.70 -3.27 22.55
CA ASN A 17 -43.19 -4.41 21.78
C ASN A 17 -41.68 -4.70 22.04
N ARG A 18 -41.32 -4.82 23.31
CA ARG A 18 -39.92 -4.93 23.72
C ARG A 18 -39.10 -6.00 22.98
N ARG A 19 -39.69 -7.17 22.77
CA ARG A 19 -38.99 -8.27 22.03
C ARG A 19 -38.65 -7.88 20.60
N ARG A 20 -39.62 -7.33 19.86
CA ARG A 20 -39.42 -6.90 18.47
C ARG A 20 -38.42 -5.74 18.37
N SER A 21 -38.55 -4.76 19.25
CA SER A 21 -37.63 -3.62 19.33
C SER A 21 -36.20 -4.02 19.67
N LEU A 22 -36.06 -4.99 20.59
CA LEU A 22 -34.76 -5.54 20.96
C LEU A 22 -34.08 -6.25 19.78
N PHE A 23 -34.81 -7.12 19.06
CA PHE A 23 -34.25 -7.80 17.88
C PHE A 23 -33.86 -6.81 16.78
N SER A 24 -34.67 -5.80 16.52
CA SER A 24 -34.33 -4.75 15.56
C SER A 24 -33.11 -3.95 15.99
N LEU A 25 -33.00 -3.62 17.26
CA LEU A 25 -31.82 -2.91 17.81
C LEU A 25 -30.55 -3.75 17.67
N ILE A 26 -30.62 -5.04 18.03
CA ILE A 26 -29.49 -5.97 17.88
C ILE A 26 -29.08 -6.09 16.42
N ALA A 27 -30.05 -6.24 15.51
CA ALA A 27 -29.75 -6.34 14.07
C ALA A 27 -29.03 -5.08 13.54
N VAL A 28 -29.51 -3.90 13.92
CA VAL A 28 -28.87 -2.63 13.52
C VAL A 28 -27.50 -2.49 14.17
N ALA A 29 -27.38 -2.82 15.46
CA ALA A 29 -26.09 -2.75 16.16
C ALA A 29 -25.06 -3.69 15.56
N LEU A 30 -25.44 -4.93 15.24
CA LEU A 30 -24.56 -5.90 14.58
C LEU A 30 -24.15 -5.44 13.18
N GLY A 31 -25.12 -4.94 12.39
CA GLY A 31 -24.83 -4.40 11.07
C GLY A 31 -23.86 -3.22 11.10
N LEU A 32 -24.06 -2.29 12.03
CA LEU A 32 -23.18 -1.14 12.21
C LEU A 32 -21.79 -1.56 12.70
N SER A 33 -21.72 -2.48 13.66
CA SER A 33 -20.46 -3.03 14.17
C SER A 33 -19.66 -3.71 13.06
N LEU A 34 -20.31 -4.53 12.24
CA LEU A 34 -19.67 -5.19 11.11
C LEU A 34 -19.16 -4.19 10.07
N LEU A 35 -19.92 -3.15 9.80
CA LEU A 35 -19.53 -2.09 8.87
C LEU A 35 -18.29 -1.34 9.37
N ILE A 36 -18.25 -0.98 10.66
CA ILE A 36 -17.11 -0.32 11.27
C ILE A 36 -15.87 -1.22 11.24
N LEU A 37 -16.03 -2.50 11.62
CA LEU A 37 -14.93 -3.47 11.58
C LEU A 37 -14.39 -3.66 10.17
N LEU A 38 -15.26 -3.82 9.18
CA LEU A 38 -14.86 -3.98 7.78
C LEU A 38 -14.14 -2.74 7.27
N HIS A 39 -14.66 -1.55 7.57
CA HIS A 39 -14.02 -0.30 7.19
C HIS A 39 -12.63 -0.16 7.81
N GLY A 40 -12.50 -0.43 9.10
CA GLY A 40 -11.20 -0.40 9.80
C GLY A 40 -10.21 -1.42 9.24
N TYR A 41 -10.67 -2.63 8.95
CA TYR A 41 -9.84 -3.68 8.34
C TYR A 41 -9.34 -3.26 6.94
N LEU A 42 -10.24 -2.80 6.08
CA LEU A 42 -9.88 -2.34 4.73
C LEU A 42 -8.91 -1.16 4.77
N ALA A 43 -9.16 -0.18 5.63
CA ALA A 43 -8.27 0.97 5.78
C ALA A 43 -6.87 0.54 6.25
N GLY A 44 -6.78 -0.41 7.17
CA GLY A 44 -5.51 -0.99 7.63
C GLY A 44 -4.77 -1.72 6.52
N VAL A 45 -5.43 -2.62 5.81
CA VAL A 45 -4.81 -3.39 4.71
C VAL A 45 -4.34 -2.49 3.57
N ILE A 46 -5.16 -1.52 3.17
CA ILE A 46 -4.79 -0.57 2.12
C ILE A 46 -3.63 0.31 2.57
N GLY A 47 -3.66 0.82 3.81
CA GLY A 47 -2.58 1.64 4.36
C GLY A 47 -1.26 0.88 4.39
N GLU A 48 -1.25 -0.34 4.91
CA GLU A 48 -0.06 -1.19 4.96
C GLU A 48 0.46 -1.55 3.56
N SER A 49 -0.45 -1.87 2.63
CA SER A 49 -0.08 -2.18 1.25
C SER A 49 0.58 -1.00 0.54
N LEU A 50 0.03 0.21 0.71
CA LEU A 50 0.60 1.43 0.15
C LEU A 50 1.97 1.76 0.77
N ASP A 51 2.09 1.64 2.09
CA ASP A 51 3.34 1.88 2.80
C ASP A 51 4.44 0.93 2.33
N ASN A 52 4.11 -0.35 2.18
CA ASN A 52 5.04 -1.37 1.67
C ASN A 52 5.43 -1.11 0.20
N ASP A 53 4.47 -0.72 -0.65
CA ASP A 53 4.79 -0.41 -2.06
C ASP A 53 5.70 0.82 -2.17
N VAL A 54 5.42 1.86 -1.40
CA VAL A 54 6.27 3.07 -1.35
C VAL A 54 7.65 2.75 -0.79
N ARG A 55 7.75 1.98 0.29
CA ARG A 55 9.04 1.69 0.94
C ARG A 55 9.90 0.73 0.13
N LEU A 56 9.30 -0.27 -0.52
CA LEU A 56 10.07 -1.38 -1.12
C LEU A 56 10.20 -1.29 -2.64
N ARG A 57 9.33 -0.54 -3.32
CA ARG A 57 9.26 -0.56 -4.78
C ARG A 57 9.37 0.80 -5.44
N THR A 58 8.58 1.76 -5.00
CA THR A 58 8.43 3.01 -5.76
C THR A 58 9.19 4.18 -5.18
N GLY A 59 9.47 4.18 -3.88
CA GLY A 59 9.87 5.39 -3.18
C GLY A 59 8.74 6.44 -3.18
N HIS A 60 8.94 7.55 -2.51
CA HIS A 60 7.98 8.67 -2.49
C HIS A 60 8.02 9.50 -3.78
N VAL A 61 9.18 9.57 -4.42
CA VAL A 61 9.41 10.30 -5.67
C VAL A 61 10.29 9.46 -6.57
N GLN A 62 9.97 9.43 -7.85
CA GLN A 62 10.78 8.76 -8.86
C GLN A 62 11.21 9.77 -9.92
N VAL A 63 12.50 9.77 -10.24
CA VAL A 63 13.06 10.49 -11.36
C VAL A 63 13.23 9.52 -12.53
N ARG A 64 12.66 9.85 -13.67
CA ARG A 64 12.66 9.01 -14.87
C ARG A 64 13.13 9.83 -16.07
N ALA A 65 13.66 9.15 -17.08
CA ALA A 65 13.96 9.80 -18.36
C ALA A 65 12.68 10.34 -19.02
N PRO A 66 12.74 11.45 -19.78
CA PRO A 66 11.57 12.02 -20.45
C PRO A 66 10.88 11.07 -21.44
N SER A 67 11.63 10.10 -21.97
CA SER A 67 11.11 9.06 -22.87
C SER A 67 10.42 7.91 -22.16
N TYR A 68 10.50 7.86 -20.81
CA TYR A 68 9.95 6.76 -20.03
C TYR A 68 8.42 6.78 -20.05
N PRO A 69 7.73 5.68 -20.45
CA PRO A 69 6.28 5.62 -20.50
C PRO A 69 5.67 5.65 -19.09
N GLU A 70 4.59 6.43 -18.89
CA GLU A 70 3.93 6.56 -17.58
C GLU A 70 3.18 5.30 -17.16
N GLU A 71 2.60 4.58 -18.13
CA GLU A 71 1.65 3.50 -17.85
C GLU A 71 2.31 2.15 -17.53
N LYS A 72 3.56 1.95 -17.91
CA LYS A 72 4.23 0.65 -17.76
C LYS A 72 5.72 0.78 -17.49
N VAL A 73 6.26 -0.22 -16.83
CA VAL A 73 7.72 -0.32 -16.63
C VAL A 73 8.41 -0.50 -17.99
N SER A 74 9.28 0.44 -18.35
CA SER A 74 10.10 0.29 -19.55
C SER A 74 11.34 -0.55 -19.22
N LEU A 75 11.65 -1.45 -20.16
CA LEU A 75 12.86 -2.27 -20.15
C LEU A 75 13.82 -1.87 -21.27
N GLN A 76 13.57 -0.72 -21.90
CA GLN A 76 14.37 -0.27 -23.03
C GLN A 76 15.54 0.59 -22.53
N TRP A 77 16.72 0.34 -23.10
CA TRP A 77 17.94 1.06 -22.73
C TRP A 77 17.85 2.60 -22.93
N LYS A 78 17.06 3.06 -23.90
CA LYS A 78 16.86 4.49 -24.18
C LYS A 78 16.09 5.23 -23.07
N ASP A 79 15.37 4.50 -22.22
CA ASP A 79 14.55 5.05 -21.14
C ASP A 79 15.30 5.02 -19.79
N LEU A 80 16.60 4.67 -19.83
CA LEU A 80 17.46 4.75 -18.66
C LEU A 80 17.84 6.21 -18.40
N VAL A 81 17.99 6.56 -17.14
CA VAL A 81 18.52 7.86 -16.72
C VAL A 81 20.05 7.82 -16.88
N PRO A 82 20.65 8.68 -17.70
CA PRO A 82 22.12 8.77 -17.79
C PRO A 82 22.71 9.14 -16.43
N GLU A 83 23.88 8.59 -16.11
CA GLU A 83 24.61 8.91 -14.89
C GLU A 83 23.75 8.85 -13.61
N ALA A 84 22.89 7.81 -13.53
CA ALA A 84 21.89 7.65 -12.47
C ALA A 84 22.48 7.72 -11.05
N GLU A 85 23.74 7.31 -10.90
CA GLU A 85 24.48 7.38 -9.63
C GLU A 85 24.74 8.82 -9.20
N MET A 86 25.15 9.68 -10.14
CA MET A 86 25.41 11.09 -9.88
C MET A 86 24.10 11.81 -9.57
N VAL A 87 23.04 11.51 -10.35
CA VAL A 87 21.69 12.07 -10.09
C VAL A 87 21.19 11.65 -8.70
N ALA A 88 21.41 10.41 -8.29
CA ALA A 88 21.01 9.94 -6.97
C ALA A 88 21.79 10.64 -5.85
N ALA A 89 23.11 10.86 -6.04
CA ALA A 89 23.93 11.60 -5.08
C ALA A 89 23.48 13.06 -4.94
N ASP A 90 23.19 13.73 -6.06
CA ASP A 90 22.70 15.10 -6.05
C ASP A 90 21.32 15.21 -5.35
N LEU A 91 20.42 14.26 -5.61
CA LEU A 91 19.12 14.21 -4.95
C LEU A 91 19.27 13.95 -3.44
N ALA A 92 20.16 13.07 -3.04
CA ALA A 92 20.40 12.78 -1.62
C ALA A 92 20.96 13.99 -0.85
N ALA A 93 21.61 14.93 -1.54
CA ALA A 93 22.12 16.16 -0.93
C ALA A 93 21.03 17.21 -0.67
N HIS A 94 19.82 17.05 -1.22
CA HIS A 94 18.72 18.01 -1.03
C HIS A 94 18.10 17.91 0.37
N PRO A 95 17.79 19.06 1.02
CA PRO A 95 17.09 19.08 2.29
C PRO A 95 15.71 18.41 2.17
N GLY A 96 15.44 17.46 3.06
CA GLY A 96 14.18 16.71 3.07
C GLY A 96 14.19 15.38 2.32
N VAL A 97 15.30 15.05 1.62
CA VAL A 97 15.52 13.74 1.04
C VAL A 97 16.26 12.87 2.06
N ILE A 98 15.64 11.77 2.47
CA ILE A 98 16.24 10.83 3.44
C ILE A 98 17.25 9.93 2.76
N ALA A 99 16.91 9.43 1.58
CA ALA A 99 17.78 8.59 0.77
C ALA A 99 17.35 8.63 -0.70
N ALA A 100 18.30 8.49 -1.60
CA ALA A 100 18.07 8.30 -3.02
C ALA A 100 18.98 7.19 -3.54
N ALA A 101 18.47 6.32 -4.38
CA ALA A 101 19.22 5.24 -5.00
C ALA A 101 18.69 4.94 -6.40
N PRO A 102 19.56 4.59 -7.35
CA PRO A 102 19.12 4.12 -8.65
C PRO A 102 18.51 2.72 -8.54
N THR A 103 17.51 2.47 -9.35
CA THR A 103 16.86 1.17 -9.47
C THR A 103 16.80 0.75 -10.92
N LEU A 104 17.20 -0.47 -11.22
CA LEU A 104 17.15 -1.05 -12.55
C LEU A 104 16.11 -2.15 -12.62
N TRP A 105 15.25 -2.10 -13.63
CA TRP A 105 14.29 -3.16 -13.91
C TRP A 105 14.75 -4.00 -15.09
N ALA A 106 14.67 -5.30 -14.95
CA ALA A 106 14.96 -6.26 -16.01
C ALA A 106 13.95 -7.42 -16.00
N THR A 107 13.96 -8.22 -17.04
CA THR A 107 13.23 -9.48 -17.09
C THR A 107 14.22 -10.62 -17.24
N ALA A 108 13.89 -11.75 -16.62
CA ALA A 108 14.62 -13.00 -16.77
C ALA A 108 13.65 -14.17 -16.94
N ILE A 109 14.11 -15.23 -17.53
CA ILE A 109 13.40 -16.50 -17.60
C ILE A 109 14.18 -17.49 -16.78
N LEU A 110 13.56 -18.00 -15.71
CA LEU A 110 14.11 -19.09 -14.94
C LEU A 110 13.63 -20.40 -15.54
N ASN A 111 14.55 -21.17 -16.06
CA ASN A 111 14.28 -22.51 -16.60
C ASN A 111 14.72 -23.56 -15.59
N THR A 112 13.79 -24.41 -15.22
CA THR A 112 14.05 -25.68 -14.53
C THR A 112 13.94 -26.83 -15.54
N ARG A 113 14.13 -28.07 -15.12
CA ARG A 113 14.00 -29.25 -16.03
C ARG A 113 12.57 -29.41 -16.56
N ASP A 114 11.59 -28.98 -15.79
CA ASP A 114 10.18 -29.27 -16.06
C ASP A 114 9.35 -28.00 -16.36
N GLU A 115 9.84 -26.81 -15.96
CA GLU A 115 9.08 -25.57 -16.05
C GLU A 115 9.95 -24.36 -16.44
N SER A 116 9.34 -23.40 -17.12
CA SER A 116 9.91 -22.09 -17.43
C SER A 116 9.02 -20.98 -16.85
N VAL A 117 9.60 -20.15 -16.01
CA VAL A 117 8.89 -19.06 -15.33
C VAL A 117 9.52 -17.71 -15.70
N GLY A 118 8.71 -16.79 -16.19
CA GLY A 118 9.13 -15.41 -16.42
C GLY A 118 9.21 -14.64 -15.10
N LEU A 119 10.35 -14.04 -14.83
CA LEU A 119 10.59 -13.24 -13.62
C LEU A 119 10.87 -11.79 -13.99
N ARG A 120 10.44 -10.88 -13.11
CA ARG A 120 10.89 -9.49 -13.13
C ARG A 120 11.99 -9.33 -12.08
N LEU A 121 13.12 -8.80 -12.51
CA LEU A 121 14.26 -8.51 -11.66
C LEU A 121 14.28 -7.02 -11.32
N GLN A 122 14.59 -6.73 -10.09
CA GLN A 122 14.87 -5.38 -9.61
C GLN A 122 16.32 -5.34 -9.12
N GLY A 123 17.17 -4.59 -9.82
CA GLY A 123 18.53 -4.30 -9.38
C GLY A 123 18.49 -3.13 -8.39
N ILE A 124 19.12 -3.32 -7.24
CA ILE A 124 19.14 -2.36 -6.13
C ILE A 124 20.57 -2.17 -5.62
N TRP A 125 20.82 -1.07 -4.95
CA TRP A 125 22.02 -0.89 -4.17
C TRP A 125 21.82 -1.44 -2.75
N PRO A 126 22.52 -2.52 -2.38
CA PRO A 126 22.29 -3.21 -1.11
C PRO A 126 22.54 -2.34 0.12
N ASP A 127 23.52 -1.43 0.04
CA ASP A 127 23.88 -0.54 1.16
C ASP A 127 22.97 0.69 1.31
N SER A 128 22.04 0.89 0.39
CA SER A 128 21.11 2.02 0.46
C SER A 128 20.13 1.89 1.62
N ALA A 129 19.93 2.99 2.36
CA ALA A 129 18.94 3.08 3.43
C ALA A 129 17.51 2.78 2.97
N LEU A 130 17.20 2.94 1.66
CA LEU A 130 15.90 2.60 1.08
C LEU A 130 15.57 1.11 1.23
N TYR A 131 16.57 0.24 1.19
CA TYR A 131 16.41 -1.21 1.21
C TYR A 131 16.74 -1.84 2.57
N ALA A 132 17.01 -1.02 3.59
CA ALA A 132 17.23 -1.49 4.96
C ALA A 132 16.11 -2.44 5.45
N PRO A 133 14.80 -2.18 5.20
CA PRO A 133 13.75 -3.09 5.63
C PRO A 133 13.85 -4.50 5.01
N ILE A 134 14.33 -4.62 3.78
CA ILE A 134 14.54 -5.92 3.12
C ILE A 134 15.72 -6.64 3.76
N ARG A 135 16.83 -5.94 3.97
CA ARG A 135 18.03 -6.48 4.60
C ARG A 135 17.75 -6.94 6.04
N ASP A 136 17.03 -6.12 6.81
CA ASP A 136 16.73 -6.39 8.21
C ASP A 136 15.71 -7.52 8.39
N ALA A 137 14.92 -7.83 7.36
CA ALA A 137 13.97 -8.94 7.33
C ALA A 137 14.59 -10.28 6.90
N LEU A 138 15.88 -10.32 6.56
CA LEU A 138 16.53 -11.54 6.14
C LEU A 138 16.65 -12.52 7.33
N VAL A 139 16.06 -13.70 7.20
CA VAL A 139 16.03 -14.72 8.26
C VAL A 139 17.19 -15.69 8.14
N GLY A 140 17.84 -15.77 6.98
CA GLY A 140 18.98 -16.63 6.72
C GLY A 140 19.61 -16.35 5.36
N GLY A 141 20.91 -16.58 5.26
CA GLY A 141 21.71 -16.22 4.07
C GLY A 141 22.42 -14.87 4.21
N ASP A 142 23.26 -14.55 3.22
CA ASP A 142 23.94 -13.26 3.12
C ASP A 142 23.20 -12.36 2.14
N TYR A 143 23.22 -11.06 2.42
CA TYR A 143 22.56 -10.02 1.61
C TYR A 143 23.57 -9.35 0.69
#